data_777c33990850a90411042b1289f75e06
#
_entry.id   777c33990850a90411042b1289f75e06
#
_cell.length_a   1.000
_cell.length_b   1.000
_cell.length_c   1.000
_cell.angle_alpha   90.00
_cell.angle_beta   90.00
_cell.angle_gamma   90.00
#
_symmetry.space_group_name_H-M   'P 1'
#
loop_
_entity.id
_entity.type
_entity.pdbx_description
1 polymer ?
#
loop_
_entity_poly.entity_id
_entity_poly.type
_entity_poly.pdbx_seq_one_letter_code
_entity_poly.pdbx_strand_id
1 'polypeptide(L)'
;MLKEIQERLGFLTSVGLDYLTLHRSAGSLSGGEAQRIRLATQIGSSLMGVLYILDEPSIGLHQRDNERLIKTMKRMRDLGNTLIVVEHDEDTMLASDYIIDIGPGAGAHGGYIVAQGTPAEVMKSKESLTGKYLSGRKFIPLPAVRRQPKDKWLRVIGAKENNLKEIDVEIPLGVFTCVTGEIGRASCRERV
;
A
#
# COMPACT_ATOMS: atom_id res chain seq x y z
N MET A 1 32.01 -4.47 -5.25
CA MET A 1 31.61 -4.05 -3.90
C MET A 1 30.81 -2.75 -3.91
N LEU A 2 31.34 -1.56 -4.32
CA LEU A 2 30.55 -0.30 -4.32
C LEU A 2 29.30 -0.37 -5.20
N LYS A 3 29.39 -0.93 -6.40
CA LYS A 3 28.27 -1.10 -7.33
C LYS A 3 27.16 -1.97 -6.71
N GLU A 4 27.53 -3.06 -6.06
CA GLU A 4 26.58 -3.96 -5.40
C GLU A 4 25.87 -3.28 -4.20
N ILE A 5 26.62 -2.49 -3.41
CA ILE A 5 26.02 -1.69 -2.32
C ILE A 5 25.03 -0.67 -2.87
N GLN A 6 25.38 0.04 -3.95
CA GLN A 6 24.51 0.99 -4.62
C GLN A 6 23.24 0.32 -5.15
N GLU A 7 23.35 -0.86 -5.77
CA GLU A 7 22.21 -1.61 -6.26
C GLU A 7 21.27 -2.02 -5.11
N ARG A 8 21.80 -2.58 -4.04
CA ARG A 8 21.00 -2.98 -2.85
C ARG A 8 20.32 -1.80 -2.17
N LEU A 9 21.03 -0.67 -2.00
CA LEU A 9 20.43 0.56 -1.48
C LEU A 9 19.38 1.14 -2.44
N GLY A 10 19.64 1.08 -3.75
CA GLY A 10 18.68 1.47 -4.78
C GLY A 10 17.38 0.67 -4.72
N PHE A 11 17.45 -0.63 -4.42
CA PHE A 11 16.24 -1.44 -4.21
C PHE A 11 15.45 -1.02 -2.97
N LEU A 12 16.13 -0.74 -1.86
CA LEU A 12 15.45 -0.25 -0.65
C LEU A 12 14.72 1.07 -0.91
N THR A 13 15.34 2.00 -1.64
CA THR A 13 14.70 3.26 -2.02
C THR A 13 13.55 3.06 -3.00
N SER A 14 13.65 2.07 -3.91
CA SER A 14 12.61 1.78 -4.89
C SER A 14 11.33 1.20 -4.29
N VAL A 15 11.41 0.63 -3.09
CA VAL A 15 10.25 0.13 -2.34
C VAL A 15 9.76 1.13 -1.27
N GLY A 16 10.17 2.41 -1.37
CA GLY A 16 9.71 3.47 -0.48
C GLY A 16 10.30 3.42 0.93
N LEU A 17 11.53 2.94 1.10
CA LEU A 17 12.24 2.86 2.38
C LEU A 17 13.38 3.88 2.51
N ASP A 18 13.37 4.94 1.70
CA ASP A 18 14.39 5.99 1.68
C ASP A 18 14.48 6.81 2.98
N TYR A 19 13.42 6.81 3.78
CA TYR A 19 13.39 7.46 5.09
C TYR A 19 14.01 6.63 6.23
N LEU A 20 14.31 5.34 6.00
CA LEU A 20 14.93 4.48 7.01
C LEU A 20 16.44 4.70 7.09
N THR A 21 16.94 4.71 8.31
CA THR A 21 18.39 4.69 8.55
C THR A 21 18.88 3.27 8.75
N LEU A 22 20.08 2.94 8.25
CA LEU A 22 20.68 1.60 8.42
C LEU A 22 20.96 1.25 9.90
N HIS A 23 20.94 2.25 10.78
CA HIS A 23 21.15 2.08 12.24
C HIS A 23 19.89 1.60 12.96
N ARG A 24 18.76 1.54 12.26
CA ARG A 24 17.47 1.20 12.88
C ARG A 24 17.42 -0.29 13.22
N SER A 25 17.06 -0.60 14.47
CA SER A 25 16.86 -1.98 14.92
C SER A 25 15.73 -2.65 14.16
N ALA A 26 15.94 -3.89 13.71
CA ALA A 26 14.92 -4.69 13.02
C ALA A 26 13.62 -4.87 13.85
N GLY A 27 13.73 -4.97 15.18
CA GLY A 27 12.58 -5.07 16.07
C GLY A 27 11.72 -3.79 16.17
N SER A 28 12.19 -2.66 15.62
CA SER A 28 11.43 -1.40 15.58
C SER A 28 10.73 -1.16 14.25
N LEU A 29 10.87 -2.08 13.29
CA LEU A 29 10.21 -2.00 11.99
C LEU A 29 8.73 -2.34 12.11
N SER A 30 7.89 -1.62 11.38
CA SER A 30 6.50 -2.03 11.16
C SER A 30 6.43 -3.28 10.28
N GLY A 31 5.30 -4.01 10.31
CA GLY A 31 5.10 -5.18 9.46
C GLY A 31 5.32 -4.87 7.97
N GLY A 32 4.78 -3.75 7.48
CA GLY A 32 4.97 -3.32 6.10
C GLY A 32 6.41 -2.93 5.77
N GLU A 33 7.16 -2.29 6.70
CA GLU A 33 8.58 -1.99 6.50
C GLU A 33 9.41 -3.28 6.37
N ALA A 34 9.18 -4.25 7.27
CA ALA A 34 9.87 -5.54 7.25
C ALA A 34 9.58 -6.32 5.96
N GLN A 35 8.33 -6.30 5.49
CA GLN A 35 7.93 -6.95 4.24
C GLN A 35 8.62 -6.30 3.03
N ARG A 36 8.68 -4.98 2.96
CA ARG A 36 9.37 -4.26 1.88
C ARG A 36 10.88 -4.49 1.87
N ILE A 37 11.52 -4.62 3.04
CA ILE A 37 12.93 -5.01 3.12
C ILE A 37 13.14 -6.40 2.52
N ARG A 38 12.25 -7.36 2.83
CA ARG A 38 12.30 -8.70 2.23
C ARG A 38 12.14 -8.63 0.71
N LEU A 39 11.16 -7.85 0.23
CA LEU A 39 10.94 -7.63 -1.19
C LEU A 39 12.18 -7.04 -1.87
N ALA A 40 12.77 -5.98 -1.31
CA ALA A 40 14.00 -5.38 -1.84
C ALA A 40 15.17 -6.37 -1.90
N THR A 41 15.28 -7.25 -0.92
CA THR A 41 16.31 -8.30 -0.88
C THR A 41 16.09 -9.33 -2.00
N GLN A 42 14.85 -9.72 -2.26
CA GLN A 42 14.49 -10.66 -3.33
C GLN A 42 14.76 -10.06 -4.71
N ILE A 43 14.40 -8.79 -4.92
CA ILE A 43 14.68 -8.06 -6.17
C ILE A 43 16.18 -7.96 -6.42
N GLY A 44 16.96 -7.67 -5.38
CA GLY A 44 18.42 -7.53 -5.44
C GLY A 44 19.16 -8.82 -5.83
N SER A 45 18.50 -9.97 -5.78
CA SER A 45 19.10 -11.25 -6.19
C SER A 45 19.28 -11.40 -7.71
N SER A 46 18.64 -10.53 -8.52
CA SER A 46 18.64 -10.58 -9.99
C SER A 46 18.33 -11.98 -10.56
N LEU A 47 17.59 -12.80 -9.81
CA LEU A 47 17.18 -14.13 -10.24
C LEU A 47 16.16 -14.01 -11.38
N MET A 48 16.28 -14.88 -12.37
CA MET A 48 15.38 -14.99 -13.52
C MET A 48 14.63 -16.32 -13.47
N GLY A 49 13.40 -16.35 -13.99
CA GLY A 49 12.58 -17.56 -14.02
C GLY A 49 12.05 -17.98 -12.64
N VAL A 50 11.97 -17.07 -11.69
CA VAL A 50 11.49 -17.32 -10.33
C VAL A 50 10.01 -16.96 -10.22
N LEU A 51 9.27 -17.73 -9.43
CA LEU A 51 7.92 -17.41 -8.98
C LEU A 51 7.99 -16.64 -7.64
N TYR A 52 7.51 -15.40 -7.63
CA TYR A 52 7.36 -14.59 -6.44
C TYR A 52 5.90 -14.56 -6.01
N ILE A 53 5.64 -14.79 -4.74
CA ILE A 53 4.31 -14.66 -4.14
C ILE A 53 4.39 -13.54 -3.11
N LEU A 54 3.59 -12.49 -3.31
CA LEU A 54 3.55 -11.30 -2.48
C LEU A 54 2.14 -11.14 -1.90
N ASP A 55 2.07 -10.93 -0.59
CA ASP A 55 0.81 -10.75 0.13
C ASP A 55 0.72 -9.30 0.62
N GLU A 56 -0.22 -8.54 0.07
CA GLU A 56 -0.48 -7.12 0.36
C GLU A 56 0.79 -6.24 0.43
N PRO A 57 1.67 -6.24 -0.59
CA PRO A 57 2.93 -5.50 -0.53
C PRO A 57 2.73 -3.97 -0.49
N SER A 58 1.57 -3.45 -0.88
CA SER A 58 1.22 -2.02 -0.82
C SER A 58 0.80 -1.55 0.57
N ILE A 59 0.57 -2.47 1.54
CA ILE A 59 0.03 -2.11 2.84
C ILE A 59 0.88 -1.04 3.55
N GLY A 60 0.24 0.03 4.01
CA GLY A 60 0.89 1.14 4.69
C GLY A 60 1.79 2.01 3.81
N LEU A 61 1.73 1.89 2.47
CA LEU A 61 2.37 2.80 1.55
C LEU A 61 1.57 4.07 1.32
N HIS A 62 2.28 5.19 1.16
CA HIS A 62 1.70 6.37 0.56
C HIS A 62 1.50 6.14 -0.95
N GLN A 63 0.49 6.78 -1.56
CA GLN A 63 0.17 6.60 -2.97
C GLN A 63 1.39 6.81 -3.90
N ARG A 64 2.24 7.81 -3.61
CA ARG A 64 3.49 8.05 -4.35
C ARG A 64 4.46 6.86 -4.32
N ASP A 65 4.53 6.17 -3.18
CA ASP A 65 5.43 5.04 -3.01
C ASP A 65 4.84 3.76 -3.61
N ASN A 66 3.51 3.67 -3.70
CA ASN A 66 2.82 2.61 -4.42
C ASN A 66 3.19 2.59 -5.91
N GLU A 67 3.29 3.75 -6.55
CA GLU A 67 3.78 3.83 -7.95
C GLU A 67 5.19 3.25 -8.11
N ARG A 68 6.08 3.49 -7.14
CA ARG A 68 7.44 2.94 -7.16
C ARG A 68 7.43 1.42 -7.01
N LEU A 69 6.59 0.91 -6.11
CA LEU A 69 6.40 -0.52 -5.91
C LEU A 69 5.89 -1.18 -7.21
N ILE A 70 4.86 -0.62 -7.84
CA ILE A 70 4.32 -1.13 -9.12
C ILE A 70 5.40 -1.15 -10.20
N LYS A 71 6.18 -0.07 -10.36
CA LYS A 71 7.30 -0.03 -11.32
C LYS A 71 8.32 -1.12 -11.04
N THR A 72 8.60 -1.39 -9.77
CA THR A 72 9.53 -2.41 -9.33
C THR A 72 9.02 -3.81 -9.66
N MET A 73 7.75 -4.10 -9.40
CA MET A 73 7.10 -5.37 -9.75
C MET A 73 7.10 -5.60 -11.27
N LYS A 74 6.78 -4.58 -12.06
CA LYS A 74 6.86 -4.65 -13.53
C LYS A 74 8.27 -4.96 -14.01
N ARG A 75 9.29 -4.34 -13.42
CA ARG A 75 10.70 -4.64 -13.74
C ARG A 75 11.06 -6.09 -13.44
N MET A 76 10.61 -6.64 -12.29
CA MET A 76 10.83 -8.05 -11.96
C MET A 76 10.20 -8.97 -13.00
N ARG A 77 8.96 -8.69 -13.41
CA ARG A 77 8.28 -9.43 -14.50
C ARG A 77 9.09 -9.37 -15.81
N ASP A 78 9.52 -8.18 -16.19
CA ASP A 78 10.24 -7.94 -17.46
C ASP A 78 11.61 -8.64 -17.48
N LEU A 79 12.17 -9.00 -16.32
CA LEU A 79 13.34 -9.86 -16.17
C LEU A 79 13.01 -11.37 -16.36
N GLY A 80 11.79 -11.73 -16.73
CA GLY A 80 11.37 -13.11 -16.97
C GLY A 80 10.88 -13.84 -15.71
N ASN A 81 10.52 -13.12 -14.65
CA ASN A 81 9.92 -13.72 -13.45
C ASN A 81 8.39 -13.74 -13.54
N THR A 82 7.78 -14.61 -12.74
CA THR A 82 6.34 -14.65 -12.52
C THR A 82 6.03 -14.06 -11.15
N LEU A 83 5.05 -13.16 -11.07
CA LEU A 83 4.61 -12.58 -9.81
C LEU A 83 3.13 -12.92 -9.59
N ILE A 84 2.84 -13.48 -8.42
CA ILE A 84 1.48 -13.63 -7.91
C ILE A 84 1.36 -12.65 -6.74
N VAL A 85 0.44 -11.71 -6.83
CA VAL A 85 0.27 -10.65 -5.84
C VAL A 85 -1.16 -10.68 -5.32
N VAL A 86 -1.32 -10.87 -4.02
CA VAL A 86 -2.59 -10.67 -3.35
C VAL A 86 -2.70 -9.19 -3.03
N GLU A 87 -3.67 -8.49 -3.60
CA GLU A 87 -3.80 -7.04 -3.48
C GLU A 87 -5.24 -6.57 -3.49
N HIS A 88 -5.46 -5.42 -2.85
CA HIS A 88 -6.74 -4.72 -2.79
C HIS A 88 -6.64 -3.28 -3.30
N ASP A 89 -5.44 -2.85 -3.66
CA ASP A 89 -5.16 -1.52 -4.20
C ASP A 89 -5.55 -1.44 -5.68
N GLU A 90 -6.32 -0.40 -6.01
CA GLU A 90 -6.86 -0.19 -7.37
C GLU A 90 -5.76 -0.01 -8.41
N ASP A 91 -4.74 0.81 -8.10
CA ASP A 91 -3.66 1.12 -9.03
C ASP A 91 -2.83 -0.13 -9.34
N THR A 92 -2.59 -0.97 -8.33
CA THR A 92 -1.87 -2.24 -8.48
C THR A 92 -2.67 -3.23 -9.32
N MET A 93 -3.97 -3.38 -9.06
CA MET A 93 -4.85 -4.23 -9.85
C MET A 93 -4.91 -3.80 -11.31
N LEU A 94 -5.08 -2.49 -11.58
CA LEU A 94 -5.12 -1.94 -12.94
C LEU A 94 -3.77 -2.05 -13.67
N ALA A 95 -2.67 -2.09 -12.92
CA ALA A 95 -1.32 -2.21 -13.47
C ALA A 95 -0.89 -3.65 -13.76
N SER A 96 -1.66 -4.66 -13.29
CA SER A 96 -1.39 -6.07 -13.51
C SER A 96 -1.71 -6.51 -14.94
N ASP A 97 -1.11 -7.61 -15.38
CA ASP A 97 -1.40 -8.21 -16.69
C ASP A 97 -2.65 -9.10 -16.63
N TYR A 98 -2.93 -9.67 -15.45
CA TYR A 98 -4.02 -10.62 -15.25
C TYR A 98 -4.57 -10.51 -13.83
N ILE A 99 -5.89 -10.57 -13.68
CA ILE A 99 -6.59 -10.57 -12.38
C ILE A 99 -7.35 -11.88 -12.24
N ILE A 100 -7.32 -12.44 -11.04
CA ILE A 100 -8.18 -13.53 -10.60
C ILE A 100 -8.99 -13.00 -9.42
N ASP A 101 -10.29 -12.79 -9.62
CA ASP A 101 -11.23 -12.29 -8.60
C ASP A 101 -11.89 -13.45 -7.90
N ILE A 102 -11.67 -13.57 -6.59
CA ILE A 102 -12.17 -14.66 -5.74
C ILE A 102 -13.29 -14.10 -4.85
N GLY A 103 -14.44 -14.76 -4.90
CA GLY A 103 -15.64 -14.34 -4.14
C GLY A 103 -16.73 -15.40 -4.18
N PRO A 104 -18.04 -15.00 -4.12
CA PRO A 104 -18.54 -13.63 -3.90
C PRO A 104 -18.50 -13.13 -2.46
N GLY A 105 -18.21 -13.98 -1.50
CA GLY A 105 -18.14 -13.67 -0.07
C GLY A 105 -16.97 -14.32 0.62
N ALA A 106 -16.92 -14.22 1.94
CA ALA A 106 -15.91 -14.85 2.78
C ALA A 106 -16.41 -16.17 3.39
N GLY A 107 -15.48 -17.02 3.86
CA GLY A 107 -15.80 -18.28 4.53
C GLY A 107 -16.49 -19.30 3.66
N ALA A 108 -17.48 -20.02 4.20
CA ALA A 108 -18.20 -21.10 3.51
C ALA A 108 -18.98 -20.67 2.26
N HIS A 109 -19.23 -19.38 2.10
CA HIS A 109 -19.98 -18.80 0.97
C HIS A 109 -19.07 -18.15 -0.08
N GLY A 110 -17.75 -18.27 0.06
CA GLY A 110 -16.74 -17.72 -0.83
C GLY A 110 -15.87 -18.79 -1.46
N GLY A 111 -14.73 -18.36 -2.01
CA GLY A 111 -13.73 -19.26 -2.56
C GLY A 111 -13.94 -19.69 -4.00
N TYR A 112 -14.87 -19.04 -4.71
CA TYR A 112 -15.09 -19.27 -6.15
C TYR A 112 -14.37 -18.22 -6.99
N ILE A 113 -13.94 -18.60 -8.18
CA ILE A 113 -13.48 -17.62 -9.17
C ILE A 113 -14.70 -16.94 -9.77
N VAL A 114 -14.91 -15.67 -9.47
CA VAL A 114 -16.05 -14.86 -9.94
C VAL A 114 -15.76 -14.25 -11.30
N ALA A 115 -14.51 -13.84 -11.52
CA ALA A 115 -14.03 -13.34 -12.79
C ALA A 115 -12.50 -13.56 -12.88
N GLN A 116 -12.02 -13.72 -14.11
CA GLN A 116 -10.58 -13.78 -14.38
C GLN A 116 -10.29 -13.24 -15.78
N GLY A 117 -9.12 -12.69 -15.98
CA GLY A 117 -8.68 -12.13 -17.25
C GLY A 117 -7.86 -10.86 -17.06
N THR A 118 -7.68 -10.13 -18.14
CA THR A 118 -7.08 -8.78 -18.09
C THR A 118 -7.95 -7.85 -17.25
N PRO A 119 -7.39 -6.76 -16.69
CA PRO A 119 -8.19 -5.76 -15.98
C PRO A 119 -9.44 -5.30 -16.76
N ALA A 120 -9.28 -5.10 -18.07
CA ALA A 120 -10.39 -4.69 -18.94
C ALA A 120 -11.51 -5.75 -19.06
N GLU A 121 -11.18 -7.03 -19.02
CA GLU A 121 -12.15 -8.13 -19.04
C GLU A 121 -12.87 -8.25 -17.70
N VAL A 122 -12.13 -8.16 -16.58
CA VAL A 122 -12.70 -8.19 -15.23
C VAL A 122 -13.63 -7.00 -15.01
N MET A 123 -13.26 -5.80 -15.48
CA MET A 123 -14.14 -4.62 -15.44
C MET A 123 -15.44 -4.79 -16.19
N LYS A 124 -15.51 -5.64 -17.22
CA LYS A 124 -16.75 -5.92 -17.97
C LYS A 124 -17.64 -6.95 -17.27
N SER A 125 -17.12 -7.74 -16.35
CA SER A 125 -17.90 -8.75 -15.63
C SER A 125 -19.08 -8.11 -14.89
N LYS A 126 -20.25 -8.75 -14.99
CA LYS A 126 -21.46 -8.34 -14.27
C LYS A 126 -21.48 -8.86 -12.82
N GLU A 127 -20.80 -9.95 -12.56
CA GLU A 127 -20.80 -10.62 -11.27
C GLU A 127 -19.66 -10.14 -10.35
N SER A 128 -18.50 -9.81 -10.93
CA SER A 128 -17.36 -9.31 -10.19
C SER A 128 -17.66 -7.99 -9.45
N LEU A 129 -17.57 -8.03 -8.13
CA LEU A 129 -17.68 -6.83 -7.31
C LEU A 129 -16.46 -5.94 -7.53
N THR A 130 -15.28 -6.52 -7.57
CA THR A 130 -14.01 -5.86 -7.90
C THR A 130 -14.11 -5.15 -9.25
N GLY A 131 -14.59 -5.83 -10.28
CA GLY A 131 -14.78 -5.24 -11.61
C GLY A 131 -15.79 -4.10 -11.64
N LYS A 132 -16.82 -4.13 -10.78
CA LYS A 132 -17.78 -3.02 -10.64
C LYS A 132 -17.13 -1.78 -10.05
N TYR A 133 -16.25 -1.93 -9.04
CA TYR A 133 -15.52 -0.82 -8.45
C TYR A 133 -14.45 -0.28 -9.40
N LEU A 134 -13.60 -1.12 -9.97
CA LEU A 134 -12.56 -0.70 -10.93
C LEU A 134 -13.14 0.01 -12.16
N SER A 135 -14.34 -0.35 -12.59
CA SER A 135 -15.02 0.32 -13.72
C SER A 135 -15.81 1.57 -13.35
N GLY A 136 -15.84 1.95 -12.07
CA GLY A 136 -16.67 3.06 -11.58
C GLY A 136 -18.19 2.81 -11.59
N ARG A 137 -18.65 1.61 -12.01
CA ARG A 137 -20.09 1.24 -11.97
C ARG A 137 -20.62 1.15 -10.55
N LYS A 138 -19.75 0.90 -9.59
CA LYS A 138 -20.03 0.95 -8.16
C LYS A 138 -18.97 1.81 -7.49
N PHE A 139 -19.40 2.67 -6.60
CA PHE A 139 -18.52 3.54 -5.82
C PHE A 139 -19.15 3.80 -4.46
N ILE A 140 -18.34 4.22 -3.50
CA ILE A 140 -18.83 4.68 -2.20
C ILE A 140 -19.21 6.15 -2.36
N PRO A 141 -20.50 6.50 -2.25
CA PRO A 141 -20.93 7.88 -2.46
C PRO A 141 -20.41 8.77 -1.35
N LEU A 142 -19.94 9.94 -1.73
CA LEU A 142 -19.63 11.00 -0.78
C LEU A 142 -20.95 11.59 -0.25
N PRO A 143 -21.06 11.86 1.07
CA PRO A 143 -22.24 12.50 1.62
C PRO A 143 -22.42 13.90 1.03
N ALA A 144 -23.63 14.21 0.58
CA ALA A 144 -23.97 15.53 0.03
C ALA A 144 -23.79 16.65 1.08
N VAL A 145 -24.05 16.34 2.34
CA VAL A 145 -23.87 17.27 3.47
C VAL A 145 -22.91 16.63 4.47
N ARG A 146 -21.83 17.33 4.76
CA ARG A 146 -20.87 16.90 5.78
C ARG A 146 -21.31 17.39 7.15
N ARG A 147 -21.07 16.55 8.18
CA ARG A 147 -21.32 16.94 9.56
C ARG A 147 -20.44 18.13 9.92
N GLN A 148 -21.05 19.17 10.46
CA GLN A 148 -20.32 20.33 10.93
C GLN A 148 -19.69 20.06 12.31
N PRO A 149 -18.48 20.59 12.57
CA PRO A 149 -17.88 20.56 13.89
C PRO A 149 -18.81 21.25 14.92
N LYS A 150 -18.86 20.70 16.12
CA LYS A 150 -19.50 21.35 17.28
C LYS A 150 -18.44 22.14 18.04
N ASP A 151 -18.87 22.90 19.08
CA ASP A 151 -17.98 23.75 19.87
C ASP A 151 -17.01 23.02 20.82
N LYS A 152 -16.80 21.70 20.58
CA LYS A 152 -15.89 20.89 21.39
C LYS A 152 -14.70 20.45 20.55
N TRP A 153 -13.51 20.76 21.02
CA TRP A 153 -12.24 20.52 20.36
C TRP A 153 -11.26 19.84 21.30
N LEU A 154 -10.51 18.88 20.76
CA LEU A 154 -9.29 18.37 21.37
C LEU A 154 -8.12 19.23 20.88
N ARG A 155 -7.34 19.79 21.80
CA ARG A 155 -6.16 20.60 21.47
C ARG A 155 -4.89 19.85 21.85
N VAL A 156 -3.97 19.76 20.91
CA VAL A 156 -2.61 19.29 21.13
C VAL A 156 -1.72 20.51 20.95
N ILE A 157 -0.98 20.89 21.99
CA ILE A 157 -0.18 22.12 22.01
C ILE A 157 1.30 21.77 22.15
N GLY A 158 2.16 22.38 21.31
CA GLY A 158 3.60 22.27 21.39
C GLY A 158 4.13 20.86 21.11
N ALA A 159 3.49 20.09 20.24
CA ALA A 159 3.91 18.72 19.95
C ALA A 159 5.28 18.70 19.24
N LYS A 160 6.28 18.04 19.88
CA LYS A 160 7.68 17.98 19.44
C LYS A 160 8.19 16.56 19.19
N GLU A 161 7.36 15.53 19.47
CA GLU A 161 7.81 14.15 19.33
C GLU A 161 8.18 13.79 17.88
N ASN A 162 9.20 12.96 17.72
CA ASN A 162 9.74 12.49 16.46
C ASN A 162 10.18 13.65 15.53
N ASN A 163 9.49 13.88 14.41
CA ASN A 163 9.79 14.94 13.45
C ASN A 163 8.87 16.15 13.55
N LEU A 164 7.99 16.21 14.55
CA LEU A 164 7.09 17.34 14.75
C LEU A 164 7.87 18.60 15.16
N LYS A 165 7.48 19.72 14.62
CA LYS A 165 8.16 21.02 14.73
C LYS A 165 7.41 21.97 15.70
N GLU A 166 7.12 21.47 16.92
CA GLU A 166 6.39 22.26 17.94
C GLU A 166 5.04 22.76 17.42
N ILE A 167 4.25 21.84 16.91
CA ILE A 167 2.99 22.16 16.27
C ILE A 167 1.83 22.20 17.27
N ASP A 168 0.89 23.09 17.00
CA ASP A 168 -0.42 23.16 17.66
C ASP A 168 -1.47 22.63 16.69
N VAL A 169 -2.34 21.72 17.18
CA VAL A 169 -3.39 21.11 16.37
C VAL A 169 -4.70 21.09 17.14
N GLU A 170 -5.78 21.50 16.49
CA GLU A 170 -7.14 21.41 17.02
C GLU A 170 -7.94 20.37 16.24
N ILE A 171 -8.48 19.38 16.93
CA ILE A 171 -9.24 18.28 16.35
C ILE A 171 -10.70 18.43 16.78
N PRO A 172 -11.66 18.64 15.87
CA PRO A 172 -13.06 18.79 16.21
C PRO A 172 -13.65 17.46 16.71
N LEU A 173 -14.34 17.48 17.84
CA LEU A 173 -14.98 16.30 18.41
C LEU A 173 -16.35 16.04 17.76
N GLY A 174 -16.73 14.76 17.69
CA GLY A 174 -18.03 14.33 17.14
C GLY A 174 -18.13 14.34 15.62
N VAL A 175 -16.99 14.48 14.92
CA VAL A 175 -16.86 14.34 13.48
C VAL A 175 -15.79 13.32 13.15
N PHE A 176 -15.79 12.80 11.92
CA PHE A 176 -14.72 11.97 11.41
C PHE A 176 -13.60 12.86 10.87
N THR A 177 -12.48 12.86 11.55
CA THR A 177 -11.29 13.65 11.17
C THR A 177 -10.24 12.71 10.57
N CYS A 178 -9.73 13.05 9.40
CA CYS A 178 -8.65 12.34 8.75
C CYS A 178 -7.35 13.14 8.90
N VAL A 179 -6.30 12.48 9.36
CA VAL A 179 -4.93 13.03 9.36
C VAL A 179 -4.19 12.38 8.20
N THR A 180 -3.66 13.21 7.30
CA THR A 180 -2.95 12.76 6.09
C THR A 180 -1.64 13.53 5.92
N GLY A 181 -0.76 13.03 5.08
CA GLY A 181 0.53 13.63 4.79
C GLY A 181 1.55 12.57 4.41
N GLU A 182 2.80 12.97 4.20
CA GLU A 182 3.87 12.00 4.00
C GLU A 182 4.04 11.16 5.26
N ILE A 183 4.12 9.83 5.07
CA ILE A 183 4.28 8.88 6.16
C ILE A 183 5.64 9.13 6.82
N GLY A 184 5.58 9.72 8.00
CA GLY A 184 6.74 9.93 8.85
C GLY A 184 6.51 9.32 10.22
N ARG A 185 7.55 9.27 11.04
CA ARG A 185 7.51 8.66 12.39
C ARG A 185 6.44 9.19 13.33
N ALA A 186 5.87 10.36 13.04
CA ALA A 186 4.87 11.00 13.89
C ALA A 186 3.48 10.35 13.80
N SER A 187 3.11 9.81 12.62
CA SER A 187 1.77 9.26 12.36
C SER A 187 1.68 7.74 12.45
N CYS A 188 2.81 7.02 12.42
CA CYS A 188 2.85 5.56 12.31
C CYS A 188 3.36 4.84 13.56
N ARG A 189 3.29 5.44 14.74
CA ARG A 189 3.62 4.72 15.97
C ARG A 189 2.36 4.16 16.61
N GLU A 190 1.90 3.02 16.11
CA GLU A 190 1.14 2.10 16.93
C GLU A 190 2.05 1.59 18.06
N ARG A 191 1.88 2.16 19.23
CA ARG A 191 2.04 1.47 20.51
C ARG A 191 1.09 2.14 21.48
N VAL A 192 -0.01 1.52 21.67
CA VAL A 192 -0.72 1.54 22.93
C VAL A 192 0.06 0.64 23.88
#